data_7fb5b16dbef86af7a86bca1917854694
#
_entry.id   7fb5b16dbef86af7a86bca1917854694
#
_cell.length_a   1.000
_cell.length_b   1.000
_cell.length_c   1.000
_cell.angle_alpha   90.00
_cell.angle_beta   90.00
_cell.angle_gamma   90.00
#
_symmetry.space_group_name_H-M   'P 1'
#
loop_
_entity.id
_entity.type
_entity.pdbx_description
1 polymer ?
#
loop_
_entity_poly.entity_id
_entity_poly.type
_entity_poly.pdbx_seq_one_letter_code
_entity_poly.pdbx_strand_id
1 'polypeptide(L)'
;SDLDALPQVYSTPEINITVTEDTKFKIIDDLKKALKNPPADFPKIKDIITVDGIRVIFENGWGLIRASNTTPKLVTRFEANTKENAKIYEDVLIKLFEKIKGR
;
A
#
# COMPACT_ATOMS: atom_id res chain seq x y z
N SER A 1 23.54 18.59 9.73
CA SER A 1 23.12 18.94 9.05
C SER A 1 21.91 19.28 9.08
N ASP A 2 21.48 20.03 8.93
CA ASP A 2 20.37 20.31 8.81
C ASP A 2 19.70 19.38 8.26
N LEU A 3 20.23 18.89 7.63
CA LEU A 3 19.70 17.77 7.23
C LEU A 3 19.27 16.98 8.31
N ASP A 4 19.89 17.06 9.39
CA ASP A 4 19.58 16.30 10.53
C ASP A 4 18.31 16.69 11.18
N ALA A 5 17.81 17.82 10.89
CA ALA A 5 16.54 18.25 11.45
C ALA A 5 15.38 17.53 10.83
N LEU A 6 15.56 16.92 9.68
CA LEU A 6 14.49 16.20 9.02
C LEU A 6 14.56 14.72 9.35
N PRO A 7 13.41 14.09 9.66
CA PRO A 7 13.43 12.66 9.90
C PRO A 7 13.82 11.94 8.62
N GLN A 8 14.58 10.89 8.76
CA GLN A 8 14.91 10.09 7.60
C GLN A 8 13.68 9.29 7.18
N VAL A 9 13.48 9.21 5.90
CA VAL A 9 12.37 8.46 5.34
C VAL A 9 12.92 7.44 4.36
N TYR A 10 12.47 6.22 4.48
CA TYR A 10 12.88 5.13 3.60
C TYR A 10 11.73 4.78 2.68
N SER A 11 11.96 4.86 1.38
CA SER A 11 10.95 4.54 0.38
C SER A 11 11.33 3.25 -0.33
N THR A 12 10.35 2.39 -0.57
CA THR A 12 10.61 1.22 -1.40
C THR A 12 10.51 1.63 -2.86
N PRO A 13 11.12 0.88 -3.77
CA PRO A 13 10.93 1.14 -5.19
C PRO A 13 9.45 0.97 -5.55
N GLU A 14 9.01 1.73 -6.54
CA GLU A 14 7.65 1.58 -7.04
C GLU A 14 7.50 0.19 -7.64
N ILE A 15 6.44 -0.51 -7.28
CA ILE A 15 6.16 -1.84 -7.79
C ILE A 15 4.92 -1.77 -8.65
N ASN A 16 5.02 -2.28 -9.90
CA ASN A 16 3.90 -2.32 -10.82
C ASN A 16 3.38 -3.75 -10.89
N ILE A 17 2.10 -3.94 -10.58
CA ILE A 17 1.49 -5.26 -10.56
C ILE A 17 0.53 -5.33 -11.72
N THR A 18 0.77 -6.29 -12.63
CA THR A 18 -0.09 -6.45 -13.80
C THR A 18 -1.43 -7.06 -13.40
N VAL A 19 -2.50 -6.45 -13.86
CA VAL A 19 -3.87 -6.94 -13.65
C VAL A 19 -4.60 -6.80 -14.97
N THR A 20 -5.91 -7.03 -15.01
CA THR A 20 -6.68 -6.80 -16.23
C THR A 20 -7.50 -5.53 -16.07
N GLU A 21 -7.96 -4.99 -17.19
CA GLU A 21 -8.82 -3.80 -17.16
C GLU A 21 -10.09 -4.09 -16.38
N ASP A 22 -10.59 -5.31 -16.48
CA ASP A 22 -11.82 -5.68 -15.79
C ASP A 22 -11.63 -5.80 -14.28
N THR A 23 -10.45 -6.20 -13.82
CA THR A 23 -10.25 -6.50 -12.41
C THR A 23 -9.54 -5.40 -11.63
N LYS A 24 -8.89 -4.45 -12.31
CA LYS A 24 -8.08 -3.48 -11.57
C LYS A 24 -8.90 -2.65 -10.57
N PHE A 25 -10.09 -2.22 -10.93
CA PHE A 25 -10.92 -1.46 -10.00
C PHE A 25 -11.60 -2.35 -8.97
N LYS A 26 -11.90 -3.60 -9.36
CA LYS A 26 -12.48 -4.56 -8.43
C LYS A 26 -11.49 -4.89 -7.33
N ILE A 27 -10.22 -5.08 -7.69
CA ILE A 27 -9.18 -5.36 -6.70
C ILE A 27 -9.04 -4.19 -5.72
N ILE A 28 -9.06 -2.97 -6.22
CA ILE A 28 -8.99 -1.79 -5.36
C ILE A 28 -10.18 -1.78 -4.40
N ASP A 29 -11.39 -2.06 -4.89
CA ASP A 29 -12.57 -2.09 -4.05
C ASP A 29 -12.49 -3.19 -2.99
N ASP A 30 -12.02 -4.37 -3.37
CA ASP A 30 -11.84 -5.47 -2.44
C ASP A 30 -10.79 -5.16 -1.39
N LEU A 31 -9.72 -4.45 -1.77
CA LEU A 31 -8.71 -4.01 -0.81
C LEU A 31 -9.30 -3.03 0.19
N LYS A 32 -10.16 -2.11 -0.26
CA LYS A 32 -10.81 -1.19 0.66
C LYS A 32 -11.61 -1.94 1.71
N LYS A 33 -12.35 -2.95 1.28
CA LYS A 33 -13.16 -3.75 2.19
C LYS A 33 -12.29 -4.55 3.16
N ALA A 34 -11.22 -5.15 2.65
CA ALA A 34 -10.32 -5.94 3.48
C ALA A 34 -9.62 -5.07 4.53
N LEU A 35 -9.28 -3.83 4.18
CA LEU A 35 -8.60 -2.94 5.10
C LEU A 35 -9.50 -2.40 6.20
N LYS A 36 -10.82 -2.50 6.03
CA LYS A 36 -11.74 -2.14 7.11
C LYS A 36 -11.74 -3.20 8.20
N ASN A 37 -11.40 -4.45 7.84
CA ASN A 37 -11.30 -5.55 8.79
C ASN A 37 -9.99 -6.28 8.53
N PRO A 38 -8.85 -5.66 8.88
CA PRO A 38 -7.56 -6.26 8.56
C PRO A 38 -7.31 -7.52 9.37
N PRO A 39 -6.42 -8.41 8.87
CA PRO A 39 -6.04 -9.60 9.63
C PRO A 39 -5.48 -9.24 11.00
N ALA A 40 -5.55 -10.18 11.93
CA ALA A 40 -5.11 -9.93 13.30
C ALA A 40 -3.65 -9.53 13.42
N ASP A 41 -2.81 -10.03 12.51
CA ASP A 41 -1.38 -9.72 12.54
C ASP A 41 -1.01 -8.52 11.66
N PHE A 42 -2.00 -7.82 11.13
CA PHE A 42 -1.75 -6.65 10.29
C PHE A 42 -1.32 -5.47 11.18
N PRO A 43 -0.38 -4.64 10.72
CA PRO A 43 0.02 -3.46 11.49
C PRO A 43 -1.15 -2.53 11.75
N LYS A 44 -1.09 -1.81 12.85
CA LYS A 44 -2.18 -0.90 13.20
C LYS A 44 -2.32 0.19 12.15
N ILE A 45 -3.54 0.37 11.66
CA ILE A 45 -3.86 1.39 10.67
C ILE A 45 -4.38 2.63 11.38
N LYS A 46 -3.77 3.77 11.11
CA LYS A 46 -4.21 5.04 11.70
C LYS A 46 -5.31 5.67 10.86
N ASP A 47 -5.23 5.56 9.55
CA ASP A 47 -6.22 6.15 8.67
C ASP A 47 -6.13 5.51 7.29
N ILE A 48 -7.18 5.66 6.50
CA ILE A 48 -7.20 5.18 5.13
C ILE A 48 -7.78 6.30 4.29
N ILE A 49 -7.02 6.72 3.27
CA ILE A 49 -7.44 7.78 2.36
C ILE A 49 -7.70 7.15 1.01
N THR A 50 -8.90 7.36 0.47
CA THR A 50 -9.31 6.69 -0.76
C THR A 50 -9.61 7.66 -1.89
N VAL A 51 -9.00 8.83 -1.86
CA VAL A 51 -9.26 9.85 -2.87
C VAL A 51 -8.77 9.44 -4.26
N ASP A 52 -7.61 8.86 -4.35
CA ASP A 52 -7.05 8.51 -5.65
C ASP A 52 -6.37 7.17 -5.52
N GLY A 53 -7.17 6.14 -5.29
CA GLY A 53 -6.67 4.81 -4.96
C GLY A 53 -6.79 4.60 -3.46
N ILE A 54 -5.85 3.89 -2.88
CA ILE A 54 -5.86 3.59 -1.46
C ILE A 54 -4.53 4.01 -0.85
N ARG A 55 -4.57 4.89 0.13
CA ARG A 55 -3.39 5.21 0.92
C ARG A 55 -3.66 4.79 2.34
N VAL A 56 -2.89 3.84 2.83
CA VAL A 56 -3.02 3.33 4.19
C VAL A 56 -1.98 4.00 5.06
N ILE A 57 -2.44 4.70 6.10
CA ILE A 57 -1.54 5.42 7.01
C ILE A 57 -1.30 4.54 8.23
N PHE A 58 -0.05 4.23 8.48
CA PHE A 58 0.37 3.45 9.64
C PHE A 58 1.03 4.38 10.67
N GLU A 59 1.42 3.85 11.79
CA GLU A 59 2.07 4.67 12.81
C GLU A 59 3.43 5.19 12.37
N ASN A 60 4.15 4.42 11.58
CA ASN A 60 5.52 4.75 11.19
C ASN A 60 5.72 4.95 9.70
N GLY A 61 4.63 5.06 8.95
CA GLY A 61 4.74 5.25 7.51
C GLY A 61 3.41 5.10 6.82
N TRP A 62 3.46 4.84 5.52
CA TRP A 62 2.24 4.69 4.73
C TRP A 62 2.50 3.80 3.51
N GLY A 63 1.43 3.26 2.97
CA GLY A 63 1.47 2.50 1.73
C GLY A 63 0.42 3.02 0.77
N LEU A 64 0.76 3.10 -0.50
CA LEU A 64 -0.14 3.58 -1.54
C LEU A 64 -0.34 2.49 -2.58
N ILE A 65 -1.60 2.25 -2.96
CA ILE A 65 -1.94 1.37 -4.06
C ILE A 65 -2.93 2.12 -4.93
N ARG A 66 -2.63 2.28 -6.20
CA ARG A 66 -3.55 2.96 -7.10
C ARG A 66 -3.58 2.27 -8.46
N ALA A 67 -4.72 2.33 -9.12
CA ALA A 67 -4.88 1.77 -10.44
C ALA A 67 -4.36 2.77 -11.48
N SER A 68 -3.60 2.27 -12.45
CA SER A 68 -3.15 3.12 -13.54
C SER A 68 -4.34 3.42 -14.45
N ASN A 69 -4.42 4.64 -14.95
CA ASN A 69 -5.50 5.02 -15.86
C ASN A 69 -5.24 4.55 -17.30
N THR A 70 -4.00 4.34 -17.65
CA THR A 70 -3.64 4.07 -19.05
C THR A 70 -3.27 2.62 -19.32
N THR A 71 -2.98 1.84 -18.28
CA THR A 71 -2.57 0.47 -18.46
C THR A 71 -3.24 -0.40 -17.39
N PRO A 72 -3.43 -1.71 -17.66
CA PRO A 72 -4.06 -2.60 -16.68
C PRO A 72 -3.04 -3.04 -15.63
N LYS A 73 -2.71 -2.12 -14.74
CA LYS A 73 -1.78 -2.44 -13.65
C LYS A 73 -2.07 -1.60 -12.43
N LEU A 74 -1.60 -2.09 -11.30
CA LEU A 74 -1.66 -1.37 -10.03
C LEU A 74 -0.25 -0.87 -9.71
N VAL A 75 -0.16 0.35 -9.25
CA VAL A 75 1.10 0.96 -8.84
C VAL A 75 1.12 1.01 -7.33
N THR A 76 2.21 0.51 -6.73
CA THR A 76 2.33 0.50 -5.27
C THR A 76 3.61 1.19 -4.86
N ARG A 77 3.54 1.88 -3.71
CA ARG A 77 4.70 2.55 -3.14
C ARG A 77 4.54 2.58 -1.63
N PHE A 78 5.66 2.44 -0.92
CA PHE A 78 5.64 2.42 0.54
C PHE A 78 6.74 3.31 1.10
N GLU A 79 6.44 3.99 2.20
CA GLU A 79 7.42 4.80 2.91
C GLU A 79 7.25 4.61 4.40
N ALA A 80 8.35 4.68 5.12
CA ALA A 80 8.32 4.57 6.57
C ALA A 80 9.54 5.25 7.18
N ASN A 81 9.54 5.37 8.51
CA ASN A 81 10.64 6.01 9.20
C ASN A 81 11.87 5.10 9.31
N THR A 82 11.74 3.80 9.03
CA THR A 82 12.88 2.89 8.97
C THR A 82 12.71 1.97 7.77
N LYS A 83 13.84 1.43 7.32
CA LYS A 83 13.82 0.49 6.21
C LYS A 83 13.01 -0.76 6.58
N GLU A 84 13.12 -1.21 7.82
CA GLU A 84 12.41 -2.38 8.28
C GLU A 84 10.90 -2.17 8.24
N ASN A 85 10.43 -1.03 8.71
CA ASN A 85 9.01 -0.72 8.70
C ASN A 85 8.48 -0.59 7.28
N ALA A 86 9.25 0.03 6.39
CA ALA A 86 8.83 0.15 4.99
C ALA A 86 8.63 -1.24 4.38
N LYS A 87 9.55 -2.16 4.67
CA LYS A 87 9.44 -3.51 4.15
C LYS A 87 8.26 -4.26 4.76
N ILE A 88 8.00 -4.07 6.04
CA ILE A 88 6.87 -4.71 6.70
C ILE A 88 5.57 -4.25 6.04
N TYR A 89 5.42 -2.96 5.80
CA TYR A 89 4.20 -2.43 5.19
C TYR A 89 4.04 -2.94 3.76
N GLU A 90 5.15 -3.01 3.02
CA GLU A 90 5.12 -3.57 1.68
C GLU A 90 4.68 -5.03 1.73
N ASP A 91 5.28 -5.83 2.59
CA ASP A 91 4.98 -7.26 2.68
C ASP A 91 3.51 -7.51 3.03
N VAL A 92 2.99 -6.81 4.03
CA VAL A 92 1.62 -7.08 4.47
C VAL A 92 0.60 -6.66 3.42
N LEU A 93 0.85 -5.55 2.72
CA LEU A 93 -0.09 -5.11 1.69
C LEU A 93 -0.01 -5.98 0.44
N ILE A 94 1.18 -6.40 0.05
CA ILE A 94 1.35 -7.31 -1.09
C ILE A 94 0.71 -8.66 -0.79
N LYS A 95 0.88 -9.17 0.42
CA LYS A 95 0.24 -10.44 0.81
C LYS A 95 -1.28 -10.31 0.78
N LEU A 96 -1.80 -9.20 1.26
CA LEU A 96 -3.24 -8.97 1.23
C LEU A 96 -3.75 -8.91 -0.21
N PHE A 97 -3.01 -8.21 -1.07
CA PHE A 97 -3.34 -8.12 -2.48
C PHE A 97 -3.37 -9.52 -3.11
N GLU A 98 -2.36 -10.33 -2.85
CA GLU A 98 -2.30 -11.68 -3.44
C GLU A 98 -3.43 -12.57 -2.94
N LYS A 99 -3.82 -12.41 -1.69
CA LYS A 99 -4.93 -13.16 -1.14
C LYS A 99 -6.24 -12.79 -1.85
N ILE A 100 -6.42 -11.52 -2.12
CA ILE A 100 -7.61 -11.03 -2.82
C ILE A 100 -7.58 -11.49 -4.29
N LYS A 101 -6.42 -11.38 -4.93
CA LYS A 101 -6.29 -11.77 -6.32
C LYS A 101 -6.53 -13.26 -6.51
N GLY A 102 -6.19 -14.07 -5.54
CA GLY A 102 -6.35 -15.52 -5.61
C GLY A 102 -7.78 -16.01 -5.43
N ARG A 103 -8.71 -15.11 -5.17
CA ARG A 103 -10.11 -15.50 -4.99
C ARG A 103 -10.83 -15.71 -6.34
#